data_cda7ad8b15fc175c4e80794305ec606f
#
_entry.id   cda7ad8b15fc175c4e80794305ec606f
#
_cell.length_a   1.000
_cell.length_b   1.000
_cell.length_c   1.000
_cell.angle_alpha   90.00
_cell.angle_beta   90.00
_cell.angle_gamma   90.00
#
_symmetry.space_group_name_H-M   'P 1'
#
loop_
_entity.id
_entity.type
_entity.pdbx_description
1 polymer ?
#
loop_
_entity_poly.entity_id
_entity_poly.type
_entity_poly.pdbx_seq_one_letter_code
_entity_poly.pdbx_strand_id
1 'polypeptide(L)'
;GKGNQHYATPTMQVPKFAQPGQPAQELEVLLELKVIADVGLVGFPNVGKSTFLSRVTNAQPKIANYHFTTLSPNLGVVDTANGGFVIADIPGLIEGASEGVGLGHEFLRHIERTRVLVHIVDAASTEGRDPVDDIHKINKELEAYNPDIAARPQLIAANKIDCIFDDGEENPIDRLKAEFEPKGIKVYPISAVTGQGLKELLYGIKELLDSVPAERIV
;
A
#
# COMPACT_ATOMS: atom_id res chain seq x y z
N GLY A 1 17.06 -29.64 29.02
CA GLY A 1 17.42 -30.15 30.34
C GLY A 1 17.98 -29.07 31.27
N LYS A 2 17.99 -29.33 32.55
CA LYS A 2 18.61 -28.41 33.53
C LYS A 2 20.05 -28.86 33.80
N GLY A 3 21.01 -27.94 33.67
CA GLY A 3 22.41 -28.19 33.98
C GLY A 3 22.66 -28.49 35.48
N ASN A 4 23.81 -29.05 35.79
CA ASN A 4 24.19 -29.50 37.12
C ASN A 4 24.13 -28.41 38.21
N GLN A 5 24.40 -27.14 37.84
CA GLN A 5 24.33 -26.02 38.80
C GLN A 5 22.92 -25.83 39.40
N HIS A 6 21.85 -26.23 38.72
CA HIS A 6 20.49 -26.16 39.23
C HIS A 6 20.18 -27.19 40.33
N TYR A 7 21.05 -28.15 40.54
CA TYR A 7 20.94 -29.20 41.54
C TYR A 7 21.93 -29.03 42.70
N ALA A 8 22.64 -27.90 42.72
CA ALA A 8 23.53 -27.57 43.84
C ALA A 8 22.72 -27.30 45.13
N THR A 9 23.14 -27.93 46.22
CA THR A 9 22.57 -27.74 47.55
C THR A 9 23.70 -27.39 48.53
N PRO A 10 23.40 -26.87 49.75
CA PRO A 10 24.44 -26.59 50.77
C PRO A 10 25.31 -27.81 51.13
N THR A 11 24.76 -29.01 51.00
CA THR A 11 25.47 -30.28 51.25
C THR A 11 26.11 -30.88 49.99
N MET A 12 25.71 -30.47 48.82
CA MET A 12 26.24 -30.95 47.54
C MET A 12 26.50 -29.74 46.60
N GLN A 13 27.64 -29.09 46.79
CA GLN A 13 27.96 -27.85 46.04
C GLN A 13 28.32 -28.08 44.58
N VAL A 14 28.80 -29.29 44.23
CA VAL A 14 29.16 -29.65 42.84
C VAL A 14 28.49 -30.97 42.45
N PRO A 15 27.20 -30.95 42.13
CA PRO A 15 26.49 -32.14 41.64
C PRO A 15 27.06 -32.61 40.29
N LYS A 16 27.23 -33.94 40.15
CA LYS A 16 27.76 -34.55 38.91
C LYS A 16 26.65 -35.03 37.97
N PHE A 17 25.40 -34.68 38.25
CA PHE A 17 24.25 -35.06 37.41
C PHE A 17 23.55 -33.83 36.89
N ALA A 18 22.91 -34.01 35.75
CA ALA A 18 22.09 -33.02 35.07
C ALA A 18 20.83 -33.71 34.51
N GLN A 19 19.79 -32.93 34.26
CA GLN A 19 18.59 -33.46 33.64
C GLN A 19 18.82 -33.55 32.11
N PRO A 20 18.60 -34.72 31.49
CA PRO A 20 18.63 -34.82 30.03
C PRO A 20 17.65 -33.87 29.37
N GLY A 21 17.99 -33.39 28.17
CA GLY A 21 17.06 -32.66 27.33
C GLY A 21 15.91 -33.58 26.87
N GLN A 22 14.77 -32.96 26.56
CA GLN A 22 13.71 -33.67 25.84
C GLN A 22 14.06 -33.78 24.34
N PRO A 23 13.55 -34.79 23.62
CA PRO A 23 13.70 -34.89 22.21
C PRO A 23 13.25 -33.58 21.52
N ALA A 24 13.99 -33.12 20.51
CA ALA A 24 13.58 -32.00 19.71
C ALA A 24 12.34 -32.35 18.87
N GLN A 25 11.48 -31.37 18.64
CA GLN A 25 10.42 -31.49 17.66
C GLN A 25 10.88 -30.76 16.39
N GLU A 26 10.90 -31.46 15.27
CA GLU A 26 11.10 -30.88 13.95
C GLU A 26 9.74 -30.68 13.33
N LEU A 27 9.46 -29.42 12.93
CA LEU A 27 8.20 -29.04 12.31
C LEU A 27 8.51 -28.35 10.99
N GLU A 28 7.87 -28.79 9.93
CA GLU A 28 7.75 -28.03 8.70
C GLU A 28 6.62 -27.00 8.89
N VAL A 29 6.93 -25.71 8.72
CA VAL A 29 5.95 -24.63 8.81
C VAL A 29 5.92 -23.85 7.52
N LEU A 30 4.71 -23.62 7.01
CA LEU A 30 4.48 -22.72 5.89
C LEU A 30 4.20 -21.32 6.45
N LEU A 31 5.09 -20.38 6.12
CA LEU A 31 4.90 -18.98 6.49
C LEU A 31 4.27 -18.24 5.31
N GLU A 32 3.11 -17.66 5.54
CA GLU A 32 2.43 -16.81 4.57
C GLU A 32 2.49 -15.34 5.01
N LEU A 33 3.06 -14.46 4.16
CA LEU A 33 3.07 -13.02 4.38
C LEU A 33 1.72 -12.43 3.95
N LYS A 34 0.87 -12.04 4.90
CA LYS A 34 -0.48 -11.50 4.63
C LYS A 34 -0.47 -10.03 4.23
N VAL A 35 0.43 -9.21 4.76
CA VAL A 35 0.53 -7.77 4.43
C VAL A 35 1.79 -7.54 3.60
N ILE A 36 1.62 -6.92 2.42
CA ILE A 36 2.73 -6.60 1.51
C ILE A 36 3.17 -5.15 1.71
N ALA A 37 2.20 -4.24 1.89
CA ALA A 37 2.42 -2.81 2.06
C ALA A 37 1.31 -2.20 2.92
N ASP A 38 1.60 -1.05 3.52
CA ASP A 38 0.59 -0.28 4.25
C ASP A 38 -0.36 0.44 3.29
N VAL A 39 0.18 0.92 2.17
CA VAL A 39 -0.51 1.74 1.17
C VAL A 39 -0.43 1.10 -0.20
N GLY A 40 -1.56 0.95 -0.87
CA GLY A 40 -1.66 0.54 -2.27
C GLY A 40 -1.91 1.75 -3.18
N LEU A 41 -1.06 1.93 -4.20
CA LEU A 41 -1.33 2.92 -5.24
C LEU A 41 -2.22 2.29 -6.31
N VAL A 42 -3.32 2.96 -6.61
CA VAL A 42 -4.26 2.58 -7.66
C VAL A 42 -4.43 3.74 -8.66
N GLY A 43 -4.63 3.41 -9.91
CA GLY A 43 -4.77 4.41 -10.97
C GLY A 43 -4.47 3.81 -12.33
N PHE A 44 -4.97 4.44 -13.37
CA PHE A 44 -4.72 4.04 -14.75
C PHE A 44 -3.23 4.13 -15.16
N PRO A 45 -2.81 3.51 -16.24
CA PRO A 45 -1.47 3.71 -16.79
C PRO A 45 -1.17 5.19 -17.01
N ASN A 46 0.10 5.58 -16.94
CA ASN A 46 0.64 6.93 -17.22
C ASN A 46 0.14 8.09 -16.35
N VAL A 47 -0.66 7.84 -15.30
CA VAL A 47 -1.06 8.87 -14.33
C VAL A 47 0.06 9.31 -13.39
N GLY A 48 1.21 8.59 -13.40
CA GLY A 48 2.41 8.97 -12.66
C GLY A 48 2.65 8.21 -11.35
N LYS A 49 2.06 7.02 -11.15
CA LYS A 49 2.25 6.17 -9.95
C LYS A 49 3.74 5.87 -9.67
N SER A 50 4.44 5.35 -10.65
CA SER A 50 5.87 4.98 -10.49
C SER A 50 6.77 6.21 -10.31
N THR A 51 6.42 7.34 -10.93
CA THR A 51 7.10 8.62 -10.72
C THR A 51 6.90 9.11 -9.29
N PHE A 52 5.67 9.06 -8.79
CA PHE A 52 5.36 9.38 -7.40
C PHE A 52 6.16 8.49 -6.45
N LEU A 53 6.09 7.17 -6.63
CA LEU A 53 6.82 6.22 -5.78
C LEU A 53 8.31 6.52 -5.74
N SER A 54 8.96 6.74 -6.89
CA SER A 54 10.39 7.03 -6.97
C SER A 54 10.79 8.36 -6.30
N ARG A 55 9.84 9.31 -6.20
CA ARG A 55 10.09 10.63 -5.58
C ARG A 55 9.96 10.64 -4.07
N VAL A 56 9.08 9.79 -3.52
CA VAL A 56 8.77 9.79 -2.09
C VAL A 56 9.56 8.74 -1.31
N THR A 57 10.27 7.84 -1.99
CA THR A 57 11.06 6.78 -1.37
C THR A 57 12.53 7.19 -1.25
N ASN A 58 13.17 6.84 -0.13
CA ASN A 58 14.58 7.15 0.13
C ASN A 58 15.57 6.25 -0.64
N ALA A 59 15.10 5.10 -1.11
CA ALA A 59 15.88 4.17 -1.93
C ALA A 59 15.14 3.88 -3.24
N GLN A 60 15.86 3.43 -4.27
CA GLN A 60 15.19 2.98 -5.48
C GLN A 60 14.14 1.92 -5.14
N PRO A 61 12.90 2.06 -5.64
CA PRO A 61 11.86 1.07 -5.43
C PRO A 61 12.36 -0.32 -5.81
N LYS A 62 12.13 -1.30 -4.94
CA LYS A 62 12.52 -2.67 -5.20
C LYS A 62 11.38 -3.44 -5.84
N ILE A 63 11.68 -4.11 -6.95
CA ILE A 63 10.76 -5.08 -7.54
C ILE A 63 10.74 -6.29 -6.60
N ALA A 64 9.59 -6.57 -6.03
CA ALA A 64 9.42 -7.72 -5.15
C ALA A 64 8.91 -8.91 -5.95
N ASN A 65 9.80 -9.88 -6.19
CA ASN A 65 9.44 -11.13 -6.85
C ASN A 65 8.83 -12.11 -5.84
N TYR A 66 7.52 -12.15 -5.77
CA TYR A 66 6.81 -13.15 -4.98
C TYR A 66 6.55 -14.38 -5.86
N HIS A 67 6.85 -15.60 -5.36
CA HIS A 67 6.70 -16.85 -6.10
C HIS A 67 5.26 -17.17 -6.56
N PHE A 68 4.28 -16.42 -6.06
CA PHE A 68 2.86 -16.58 -6.37
C PHE A 68 2.29 -15.46 -7.25
N THR A 69 3.16 -14.64 -7.90
CA THR A 69 2.71 -13.49 -8.70
C THR A 69 3.43 -13.44 -10.03
N THR A 70 2.67 -13.26 -11.11
CA THR A 70 3.20 -12.99 -12.46
C THR A 70 3.54 -11.51 -12.64
N LEU A 71 2.91 -10.62 -11.86
CA LEU A 71 3.20 -9.20 -11.81
C LEU A 71 3.84 -8.87 -10.46
N SER A 72 5.08 -8.40 -10.49
CA SER A 72 5.81 -8.01 -9.29
C SER A 72 5.51 -6.55 -8.93
N PRO A 73 4.97 -6.25 -7.73
CA PRO A 73 4.76 -4.88 -7.30
C PRO A 73 6.09 -4.16 -7.07
N ASN A 74 6.13 -2.86 -7.35
CA ASN A 74 7.23 -2.01 -6.94
C ASN A 74 6.97 -1.52 -5.52
N LEU A 75 7.83 -1.89 -4.59
CA LEU A 75 7.73 -1.48 -3.19
C LEU A 75 8.67 -0.33 -2.89
N GLY A 76 8.19 0.64 -2.15
CA GLY A 76 8.98 1.74 -1.65
C GLY A 76 8.74 2.00 -0.17
N VAL A 77 9.80 2.25 0.57
CA VAL A 77 9.74 2.65 1.98
C VAL A 77 9.80 4.17 2.06
N VAL A 78 8.83 4.74 2.73
CA VAL A 78 8.75 6.18 3.01
C VAL A 78 9.05 6.40 4.48
N ASP A 79 10.05 7.20 4.78
CA ASP A 79 10.36 7.61 6.14
C ASP A 79 9.71 8.97 6.43
N THR A 80 8.99 9.06 7.53
CA THR A 80 8.42 10.31 8.04
C THR A 80 8.90 10.56 9.46
N ALA A 81 8.78 11.79 9.94
CA ALA A 81 9.16 12.14 11.31
C ALA A 81 8.41 11.31 12.37
N ASN A 82 7.24 10.80 12.03
CA ASN A 82 6.36 10.03 12.93
C ASN A 82 6.36 8.52 12.62
N GLY A 83 7.44 7.99 12.05
CA GLY A 83 7.57 6.59 11.64
C GLY A 83 7.40 6.39 10.13
N GLY A 84 7.95 5.29 9.60
CA GLY A 84 7.88 4.92 8.20
C GLY A 84 6.66 4.08 7.86
N PHE A 85 6.35 3.98 6.56
CA PHE A 85 5.36 3.07 6.01
C PHE A 85 5.78 2.59 4.61
N VAL A 86 5.21 1.48 4.18
CA VAL A 86 5.51 0.87 2.88
C VAL A 86 4.42 1.19 1.89
N ILE A 87 4.81 1.67 0.71
CA ILE A 87 3.91 1.91 -0.43
C ILE A 87 4.18 0.85 -1.50
N ALA A 88 3.12 0.28 -2.05
CA ALA A 88 3.16 -0.59 -3.21
C ALA A 88 2.57 0.12 -4.44
N ASP A 89 3.38 0.25 -5.51
CA ASP A 89 2.86 0.53 -6.85
C ASP A 89 2.50 -0.81 -7.48
N ILE A 90 1.22 -1.01 -7.68
CA ILE A 90 0.68 -2.26 -8.19
C ILE A 90 0.32 -2.03 -9.66
N PRO A 91 1.14 -2.55 -10.61
CA PRO A 91 0.86 -2.40 -12.02
C PRO A 91 -0.36 -3.24 -12.44
N GLY A 92 -1.18 -2.76 -13.35
CA GLY A 92 -2.12 -3.62 -14.07
C GLY A 92 -3.62 -3.39 -13.86
N LEU A 93 -4.05 -2.21 -13.39
CA LEU A 93 -5.46 -1.83 -13.54
C LEU A 93 -5.72 -1.50 -15.00
N ILE A 94 -6.35 -2.45 -15.72
CA ILE A 94 -6.80 -2.29 -17.11
C ILE A 94 -8.31 -2.52 -17.10
N GLU A 95 -9.06 -1.75 -17.87
CA GLU A 95 -10.51 -1.96 -18.08
C GLU A 95 -10.80 -3.45 -18.35
N GLY A 96 -11.74 -4.04 -17.58
CA GLY A 96 -12.11 -5.45 -17.71
C GLY A 96 -11.37 -6.42 -16.78
N ALA A 97 -10.64 -5.95 -15.78
CA ALA A 97 -9.95 -6.81 -14.81
C ALA A 97 -10.90 -7.76 -14.06
N SER A 98 -12.15 -7.34 -13.85
CA SER A 98 -13.21 -8.14 -13.22
C SER A 98 -13.80 -9.22 -14.13
N GLU A 99 -13.64 -9.11 -15.45
CA GLU A 99 -14.22 -10.05 -16.44
C GLU A 99 -13.34 -11.28 -16.73
N GLY A 100 -12.27 -11.50 -15.96
CA GLY A 100 -11.53 -12.76 -15.98
C GLY A 100 -10.41 -12.87 -17.01
N VAL A 101 -9.96 -11.78 -17.62
CA VAL A 101 -8.78 -11.80 -18.48
C VAL A 101 -7.53 -11.64 -17.61
N GLY A 102 -7.11 -12.72 -17.02
CA GLY A 102 -5.81 -13.11 -16.41
C GLY A 102 -5.01 -12.14 -15.53
N LEU A 103 -4.88 -10.88 -15.87
CA LEU A 103 -4.02 -9.90 -15.18
C LEU A 103 -4.72 -9.19 -14.02
N GLY A 104 -6.03 -9.01 -14.06
CA GLY A 104 -6.80 -8.28 -13.06
C GLY A 104 -6.88 -8.98 -11.71
N HIS A 105 -7.06 -10.28 -11.68
CA HIS A 105 -7.16 -11.07 -10.43
C HIS A 105 -5.86 -11.04 -9.61
N GLU A 106 -4.70 -11.05 -10.25
CA GLU A 106 -3.41 -10.98 -9.56
C GLU A 106 -3.14 -9.59 -9.00
N PHE A 107 -3.51 -8.55 -9.72
CA PHE A 107 -3.48 -7.16 -9.27
C PHE A 107 -4.32 -6.97 -7.99
N LEU A 108 -5.57 -7.44 -8.02
CA LEU A 108 -6.51 -7.29 -6.92
C LEU A 108 -6.06 -8.05 -5.67
N ARG A 109 -5.40 -9.22 -5.83
CA ARG A 109 -4.79 -9.96 -4.73
C ARG A 109 -3.67 -9.19 -4.02
N HIS A 110 -2.96 -8.29 -4.73
CA HIS A 110 -1.96 -7.43 -4.10
C HIS A 110 -2.62 -6.29 -3.31
N ILE A 111 -3.72 -5.72 -3.83
CA ILE A 111 -4.49 -4.70 -3.12
C ILE A 111 -5.09 -5.25 -1.83
N GLU A 112 -5.56 -6.51 -1.82
CA GLU A 112 -6.05 -7.18 -0.60
C GLU A 112 -5.04 -7.12 0.57
N ARG A 113 -3.77 -6.98 0.26
CA ARG A 113 -2.67 -6.97 1.23
C ARG A 113 -2.20 -5.57 1.61
N THR A 114 -3.04 -4.55 1.40
CA THR A 114 -2.79 -3.15 1.81
C THR A 114 -3.86 -2.69 2.79
N ARG A 115 -3.57 -1.64 3.58
CA ARG A 115 -4.49 -1.11 4.61
C ARG A 115 -5.27 0.11 4.11
N VAL A 116 -4.63 0.92 3.29
CA VAL A 116 -5.14 2.19 2.74
C VAL A 116 -4.90 2.23 1.25
N LEU A 117 -5.80 2.84 0.49
CA LEU A 117 -5.65 3.06 -0.94
C LEU A 117 -5.39 4.53 -1.26
N VAL A 118 -4.50 4.78 -2.21
CA VAL A 118 -4.27 6.12 -2.78
C VAL A 118 -4.53 6.05 -4.28
N HIS A 119 -5.60 6.71 -4.70
CA HIS A 119 -5.89 6.91 -6.12
C HIS A 119 -4.97 7.99 -6.68
N ILE A 120 -4.17 7.65 -7.68
CA ILE A 120 -3.41 8.63 -8.44
C ILE A 120 -4.12 8.84 -9.78
N VAL A 121 -4.56 10.07 -10.03
CA VAL A 121 -5.25 10.46 -11.26
C VAL A 121 -4.52 11.60 -11.97
N ASP A 122 -4.65 11.66 -13.27
CA ASP A 122 -4.13 12.74 -14.11
C ASP A 122 -5.12 13.90 -14.10
N ALA A 123 -4.90 14.88 -13.23
CA ALA A 123 -5.77 16.04 -13.10
C ALA A 123 -5.76 16.96 -14.32
N ALA A 124 -4.69 16.94 -15.12
CA ALA A 124 -4.58 17.74 -16.34
C ALA A 124 -5.19 17.05 -17.57
N SER A 125 -5.75 15.83 -17.40
CA SER A 125 -6.35 15.06 -18.51
C SER A 125 -5.44 14.92 -19.74
N THR A 126 -4.12 14.79 -19.52
CA THR A 126 -3.13 14.79 -20.62
C THR A 126 -3.35 13.67 -21.65
N GLU A 127 -4.07 12.61 -21.27
CA GLU A 127 -4.46 11.50 -22.15
C GLU A 127 -5.94 11.56 -22.58
N GLY A 128 -6.62 12.69 -22.33
CA GLY A 128 -8.02 12.90 -22.73
C GLY A 128 -9.04 12.14 -21.89
N ARG A 129 -8.64 11.61 -20.70
CA ARG A 129 -9.54 10.96 -19.77
C ARG A 129 -10.01 11.93 -18.68
N ASP A 130 -11.25 11.78 -18.23
CA ASP A 130 -11.78 12.54 -17.12
C ASP A 130 -11.33 11.90 -15.79
N PRO A 131 -10.65 12.65 -14.90
CA PRO A 131 -10.13 12.10 -13.64
C PRO A 131 -11.22 11.65 -12.67
N VAL A 132 -12.42 12.22 -12.72
CA VAL A 132 -13.55 11.79 -11.89
C VAL A 132 -14.06 10.43 -12.36
N ASP A 133 -14.24 10.27 -13.68
CA ASP A 133 -14.66 9.01 -14.28
C ASP A 133 -13.64 7.88 -14.04
N ASP A 134 -12.36 8.20 -14.08
CA ASP A 134 -11.29 7.24 -13.81
C ASP A 134 -11.40 6.66 -12.40
N ILE A 135 -11.65 7.50 -11.38
CA ILE A 135 -11.84 7.03 -10.00
C ILE A 135 -13.10 6.17 -9.88
N HIS A 136 -14.21 6.58 -10.49
CA HIS A 136 -15.45 5.80 -10.44
C HIS A 136 -15.30 4.43 -11.09
N LYS A 137 -14.60 4.34 -12.23
CA LYS A 137 -14.31 3.06 -12.90
C LYS A 137 -13.48 2.15 -11.99
N ILE A 138 -12.40 2.68 -11.40
CA ILE A 138 -11.55 1.92 -10.47
C ILE A 138 -12.35 1.42 -9.27
N ASN A 139 -13.13 2.29 -8.62
CA ASN A 139 -13.94 1.90 -7.47
C ASN A 139 -14.97 0.83 -7.83
N LYS A 140 -15.59 0.91 -9.00
CA LYS A 140 -16.52 -0.12 -9.48
C LYS A 140 -15.83 -1.47 -9.70
N GLU A 141 -14.61 -1.48 -10.21
CA GLU A 141 -13.82 -2.72 -10.36
C GLU A 141 -13.41 -3.30 -9.02
N LEU A 142 -12.98 -2.46 -8.08
CA LEU A 142 -12.65 -2.88 -6.71
C LEU A 142 -13.88 -3.49 -6.02
N GLU A 143 -15.04 -2.85 -6.13
CA GLU A 143 -16.30 -3.32 -5.55
C GLU A 143 -16.76 -4.65 -6.17
N ALA A 144 -16.64 -4.79 -7.49
CA ALA A 144 -17.00 -6.02 -8.20
C ALA A 144 -16.11 -7.20 -7.81
N TYR A 145 -14.84 -6.93 -7.47
CA TYR A 145 -13.91 -7.96 -7.02
C TYR A 145 -14.11 -8.33 -5.55
N ASN A 146 -14.06 -7.34 -4.67
CA ASN A 146 -14.22 -7.52 -3.23
C ASN A 146 -14.72 -6.22 -2.57
N PRO A 147 -15.96 -6.18 -2.11
CA PRO A 147 -16.54 -5.00 -1.44
C PRO A 147 -15.73 -4.52 -0.22
N ASP A 148 -15.03 -5.42 0.49
CA ASP A 148 -14.21 -5.06 1.65
C ASP A 148 -13.00 -4.21 1.25
N ILE A 149 -12.49 -4.39 0.04
CA ILE A 149 -11.40 -3.57 -0.49
C ILE A 149 -11.92 -2.18 -0.88
N ALA A 150 -13.06 -2.12 -1.55
CA ALA A 150 -13.69 -0.87 -1.94
C ALA A 150 -14.08 0.00 -0.73
N ALA A 151 -14.41 -0.66 0.40
CA ALA A 151 -14.76 0.01 1.66
C ALA A 151 -13.53 0.51 2.47
N ARG A 152 -12.31 0.20 2.04
CA ARG A 152 -11.10 0.69 2.73
C ARG A 152 -10.97 2.19 2.67
N PRO A 153 -10.31 2.80 3.69
CA PRO A 153 -9.99 4.22 3.66
C PRO A 153 -9.17 4.59 2.43
N GLN A 154 -9.58 5.67 1.76
CA GLN A 154 -9.03 6.10 0.48
C GLN A 154 -8.63 7.57 0.52
N LEU A 155 -7.60 7.93 -0.25
CA LEU A 155 -7.21 9.29 -0.57
C LEU A 155 -7.06 9.44 -2.09
N ILE A 156 -7.22 10.66 -2.59
CA ILE A 156 -7.01 10.99 -3.99
C ILE A 156 -5.81 11.92 -4.13
N ALA A 157 -4.84 11.51 -4.93
CA ALA A 157 -3.72 12.32 -5.37
C ALA A 157 -3.99 12.79 -6.80
N ALA A 158 -4.44 14.03 -6.94
CA ALA A 158 -4.66 14.69 -8.22
C ALA A 158 -3.31 15.14 -8.77
N ASN A 159 -2.70 14.32 -9.61
CA ASN A 159 -1.34 14.50 -10.13
C ASN A 159 -1.31 15.34 -11.41
N LYS A 160 -0.11 15.78 -11.79
CA LYS A 160 0.20 16.59 -12.97
C LYS A 160 -0.40 18.00 -12.91
N ILE A 161 -0.53 18.59 -11.72
CA ILE A 161 -1.03 19.98 -11.59
C ILE A 161 -0.14 20.99 -12.29
N ASP A 162 1.11 20.64 -12.56
CA ASP A 162 2.06 21.43 -13.36
C ASP A 162 1.69 21.52 -14.86
N CYS A 163 0.79 20.64 -15.31
CA CYS A 163 0.27 20.62 -16.69
C CYS A 163 -1.15 21.21 -16.82
N ILE A 164 -1.75 21.70 -15.72
CA ILE A 164 -3.06 22.36 -15.78
C ILE A 164 -2.87 23.78 -16.30
N PHE A 165 -3.55 24.10 -17.38
CA PHE A 165 -3.59 25.45 -17.93
C PHE A 165 -4.88 26.14 -17.49
N ASP A 166 -4.79 27.42 -17.16
CA ASP A 166 -5.96 28.25 -16.88
C ASP A 166 -6.52 28.72 -18.21
N ASP A 167 -7.50 27.99 -18.74
CA ASP A 167 -8.21 28.26 -19.97
C ASP A 167 -9.61 28.85 -19.73
N GLY A 168 -9.94 29.14 -18.46
CA GLY A 168 -11.24 29.68 -18.05
C GLY A 168 -12.32 28.60 -17.88
N GLU A 169 -11.98 27.33 -18.03
CA GLU A 169 -12.84 26.20 -17.67
C GLU A 169 -12.81 25.92 -16.15
N GLU A 170 -13.75 25.10 -15.69
CA GLU A 170 -13.80 24.70 -14.28
C GLU A 170 -12.53 23.93 -13.89
N ASN A 171 -11.88 24.36 -12.80
CA ASN A 171 -10.65 23.73 -12.33
C ASN A 171 -10.90 22.25 -11.99
N PRO A 172 -10.19 21.29 -12.62
CA PRO A 172 -10.40 19.87 -12.39
C PRO A 172 -10.17 19.46 -10.94
N ILE A 173 -9.34 20.19 -10.18
CA ILE A 173 -9.13 19.95 -8.75
C ILE A 173 -10.41 20.27 -7.95
N ASP A 174 -11.10 21.37 -8.28
CA ASP A 174 -12.33 21.76 -7.58
C ASP A 174 -13.47 20.78 -7.88
N ARG A 175 -13.55 20.26 -9.11
CA ARG A 175 -14.48 19.18 -9.47
C ARG A 175 -14.21 17.90 -8.66
N LEU A 176 -12.96 17.48 -8.54
CA LEU A 176 -12.57 16.32 -7.74
C LEU A 176 -12.94 16.51 -6.25
N LYS A 177 -12.66 17.69 -5.70
CA LYS A 177 -13.03 18.01 -4.32
C LYS A 177 -14.55 18.01 -4.11
N ALA A 178 -15.29 18.66 -5.00
CA ALA A 178 -16.75 18.73 -4.92
C ALA A 178 -17.41 17.34 -4.95
N GLU A 179 -16.84 16.40 -5.71
CA GLU A 179 -17.39 15.05 -5.84
C GLU A 179 -16.99 14.13 -4.67
N PHE A 180 -15.74 14.19 -4.20
CA PHE A 180 -15.19 13.17 -3.28
C PHE A 180 -15.06 13.62 -1.82
N GLU A 181 -14.83 14.91 -1.51
CA GLU A 181 -14.72 15.37 -0.13
C GLU A 181 -16.01 15.21 0.68
N PRO A 182 -17.22 15.41 0.10
CA PRO A 182 -18.47 15.11 0.81
C PRO A 182 -18.63 13.61 1.18
N LYS A 183 -17.93 12.72 0.48
CA LYS A 183 -17.86 11.28 0.76
C LYS A 183 -16.78 10.91 1.78
N GLY A 184 -16.07 11.90 2.35
CA GLY A 184 -14.99 11.72 3.32
C GLY A 184 -13.64 11.36 2.70
N ILE A 185 -13.49 11.45 1.37
CA ILE A 185 -12.25 11.15 0.66
C ILE A 185 -11.52 12.47 0.37
N LYS A 186 -10.38 12.70 1.05
CA LYS A 186 -9.59 13.93 0.87
C LYS A 186 -8.86 13.92 -0.47
N VAL A 187 -8.85 15.08 -1.14
CA VAL A 187 -8.17 15.29 -2.43
C VAL A 187 -6.91 16.15 -2.23
N TYR A 188 -5.77 15.63 -2.67
CA TYR A 188 -4.47 16.30 -2.59
C TYR A 188 -3.98 16.64 -4.00
N PRO A 189 -3.90 17.92 -4.39
CA PRO A 189 -3.28 18.32 -5.64
C PRO A 189 -1.76 18.18 -5.53
N ILE A 190 -1.16 17.42 -6.46
CA ILE A 190 0.27 17.16 -6.46
C ILE A 190 0.89 17.28 -7.87
N SER A 191 2.20 17.49 -7.90
CA SER A 191 3.03 17.19 -9.06
C SER A 191 4.16 16.25 -8.64
N ALA A 192 4.11 15.02 -9.11
CA ALA A 192 5.17 14.05 -8.86
C ALA A 192 6.51 14.46 -9.50
N VAL A 193 6.47 15.27 -10.57
CA VAL A 193 7.66 15.75 -11.28
C VAL A 193 8.32 16.90 -10.52
N THR A 194 7.57 17.91 -10.12
CA THR A 194 8.11 19.10 -9.43
C THR A 194 8.28 18.89 -7.94
N GLY A 195 7.54 17.95 -7.35
CA GLY A 195 7.53 17.69 -5.91
C GLY A 195 6.51 18.51 -5.13
N GLN A 196 5.71 19.34 -5.82
CA GLN A 196 4.68 20.16 -5.18
C GLN A 196 3.59 19.27 -4.58
N GLY A 197 3.11 19.58 -3.36
CA GLY A 197 2.02 18.89 -2.68
C GLY A 197 2.36 17.50 -2.13
N LEU A 198 3.57 16.97 -2.37
CA LEU A 198 3.94 15.62 -1.95
C LEU A 198 4.00 15.49 -0.42
N LYS A 199 4.50 16.51 0.28
CA LYS A 199 4.61 16.47 1.75
C LYS A 199 3.23 16.42 2.40
N GLU A 200 2.30 17.23 1.92
CA GLU A 200 0.93 17.30 2.39
C GLU A 200 0.20 15.97 2.19
N LEU A 201 0.39 15.34 1.01
CA LEU A 201 -0.14 14.02 0.73
C LEU A 201 0.44 12.96 1.68
N LEU A 202 1.76 12.94 1.89
CA LEU A 202 2.41 11.97 2.80
C LEU A 202 1.92 12.13 4.25
N TYR A 203 1.71 13.36 4.72
CA TYR A 203 1.10 13.61 6.01
C TYR A 203 -0.34 13.07 6.08
N GLY A 204 -1.14 13.32 5.04
CA GLY A 204 -2.50 12.80 4.96
C GLY A 204 -2.56 11.27 4.94
N ILE A 205 -1.64 10.62 4.22
CA ILE A 205 -1.51 9.16 4.23
C ILE A 205 -1.17 8.66 5.63
N LYS A 206 -0.21 9.28 6.31
CA LYS A 206 0.18 8.88 7.66
C LYS A 206 -0.95 9.07 8.67
N GLU A 207 -1.64 10.20 8.62
CA GLU A 207 -2.83 10.46 9.46
C GLU A 207 -3.91 9.38 9.25
N LEU A 208 -4.17 9.02 8.00
CA LEU A 208 -5.15 7.99 7.66
C LEU A 208 -4.71 6.61 8.16
N LEU A 209 -3.44 6.24 7.97
CA LEU A 209 -2.87 4.98 8.48
C LEU A 209 -2.95 4.87 10.01
N ASP A 210 -2.73 5.97 10.72
CA ASP A 210 -2.78 5.99 12.19
C ASP A 210 -4.23 5.89 12.71
N SER A 211 -5.22 6.28 11.90
CA SER A 211 -6.66 6.12 12.22
C SER A 211 -7.17 4.70 12.00
N VAL A 212 -6.48 3.91 11.16
CA VAL A 212 -6.86 2.52 10.86
C VAL A 212 -6.10 1.59 11.81
N PRO A 213 -6.81 0.75 12.59
CA PRO A 213 -6.14 -0.22 13.45
C PRO A 213 -5.16 -1.08 12.62
N ALA A 214 -3.94 -1.24 13.11
CA ALA A 214 -3.08 -2.28 12.59
C ALA A 214 -3.80 -3.61 12.84
N GLU A 215 -4.29 -4.27 11.79
CA GLU A 215 -4.85 -5.61 11.94
C GLU A 215 -3.80 -6.46 12.64
N ARG A 216 -4.07 -6.83 13.88
CA ARG A 216 -3.31 -7.88 14.52
C ARG A 216 -3.71 -9.15 13.81
N ILE A 217 -2.87 -9.56 12.88
CA ILE A 217 -2.99 -10.84 12.22
C ILE A 217 -2.68 -11.89 13.30
N VAL A 218 -3.72 -12.47 13.84
CA VAL A 218 -3.66 -13.61 14.76
C VAL A 218 -3.44 -14.87 13.93
#